data_641c0cfa8856a821bb4a923478b61e20
#
_entry.id   641c0cfa8856a821bb4a923478b61e20
#
_cell.length_a   1.000
_cell.length_b   1.000
_cell.length_c   1.000
_cell.angle_alpha   90.00
_cell.angle_beta   90.00
_cell.angle_gamma   90.00
#
_symmetry.space_group_name_H-M   'P 1'
#
loop_
_entity.id
_entity.type
_entity.pdbx_description
1 polymer ?
#
loop_
_entity_poly.entity_id
_entity_poly.type
_entity_poly.pdbx_seq_one_letter_code
_entity_poly.pdbx_strand_id
1 'polypeptide(L)'
;MARSGINKVILVGNLGQDPEVKFTAGGAAVTTLSIATSDSWKDKDSGMDKERTEWHRVVLWRRLAEIAGEYLKKGSKVYIEGQLQTRKWEQEGQTRYTTEIIARDIQFLDSRGSANTSSQEGAGKSEEPATDVPDSGIDDDDIPF
;
A
#
# COMPACT_ATOMS: atom_id res chain seq x y z
N MET A 1 12.40 23.16 -15.84
CA MET A 1 11.67 22.58 -16.93
C MET A 1 10.17 22.81 -16.81
N ALA A 2 9.60 23.26 -17.87
CA ALA A 2 8.19 23.61 -17.86
C ALA A 2 7.33 22.37 -18.05
N ARG A 3 6.20 22.33 -17.39
CA ARG A 3 5.25 21.28 -17.55
C ARG A 3 3.95 21.85 -18.05
N SER A 4 3.33 21.11 -18.92
CA SER A 4 2.07 21.51 -19.49
C SER A 4 1.01 20.53 -19.00
N GLY A 5 0.46 20.79 -17.86
CA GLY A 5 -0.57 19.92 -17.29
C GLY A 5 -0.09 19.21 -16.05
N ILE A 6 -0.96 18.39 -15.49
CA ILE A 6 -0.69 17.65 -14.27
C ILE A 6 -0.91 16.18 -14.53
N ASN A 7 0.03 15.37 -14.11
CA ASN A 7 -0.10 13.93 -14.19
C ASN A 7 0.21 13.38 -12.80
N LYS A 8 -0.82 13.06 -12.04
CA LYS A 8 -0.65 12.67 -10.66
C LYS A 8 -1.66 11.62 -10.28
N VAL A 9 -1.19 10.61 -9.59
CA VAL A 9 -2.04 9.54 -9.12
C VAL A 9 -1.82 9.38 -7.63
N ILE A 10 -2.89 9.25 -6.89
CA ILE A 10 -2.83 9.00 -5.45
C ILE A 10 -3.67 7.76 -5.18
N LEU A 11 -3.08 6.78 -4.52
CA LEU A 11 -3.75 5.54 -4.19
C LEU A 11 -3.56 5.21 -2.72
N VAL A 12 -4.60 4.72 -2.11
CA VAL A 12 -4.51 4.08 -0.80
C VAL A 12 -5.19 2.74 -0.94
N GLY A 13 -4.47 1.68 -0.76
CA GLY A 13 -5.05 0.36 -0.95
C GLY A 13 -4.15 -0.72 -0.37
N ASN A 14 -4.53 -1.96 -0.63
CA ASN A 14 -3.82 -3.10 -0.07
C ASN A 14 -3.16 -3.90 -1.18
N LEU A 15 -2.01 -4.49 -0.86
CA LEU A 15 -1.33 -5.34 -1.80
C LEU A 15 -2.09 -6.65 -1.95
N GLY A 16 -2.30 -7.07 -3.18
CA GLY A 16 -2.97 -8.33 -3.45
C GLY A 16 -2.02 -9.51 -3.46
N GLN A 17 -0.74 -9.23 -3.50
CA GLN A 17 0.28 -10.27 -3.48
C GLN A 17 1.58 -9.65 -3.00
N ASP A 18 2.56 -10.49 -2.74
CA ASP A 18 3.86 -10.00 -2.32
C ASP A 18 4.50 -9.18 -3.42
N PRO A 19 5.31 -8.18 -3.05
CA PRO A 19 5.99 -7.37 -4.06
C PRO A 19 6.90 -8.22 -4.94
N GLU A 20 6.92 -7.91 -6.21
CA GLU A 20 7.77 -8.61 -7.15
C GLU A 20 8.99 -7.74 -7.42
N VAL A 21 10.15 -8.16 -6.95
CA VAL A 21 11.36 -7.38 -7.05
C VAL A 21 12.24 -7.96 -8.16
N LYS A 22 12.67 -7.09 -9.05
CA LYS A 22 13.56 -7.48 -10.12
C LYS A 22 14.68 -6.47 -10.23
N PHE A 23 15.72 -6.83 -10.97
CA PHE A 23 16.84 -5.94 -11.17
C PHE A 23 17.05 -5.77 -12.67
N THR A 24 17.34 -4.54 -13.08
CA THR A 24 17.64 -4.29 -14.47
C THR A 24 19.04 -4.77 -14.78
N ALA A 25 19.39 -4.76 -16.07
CA ALA A 25 20.74 -5.16 -16.48
C ALA A 25 21.79 -4.26 -15.83
N GLY A 26 21.43 -3.03 -15.52
CA GLY A 26 22.37 -2.13 -14.86
C GLY A 26 22.38 -2.27 -13.35
N GLY A 27 21.60 -3.20 -12.79
CA GLY A 27 21.60 -3.42 -11.35
C GLY A 27 20.61 -2.60 -10.56
N ALA A 28 19.75 -1.83 -11.22
CA ALA A 28 18.77 -1.02 -10.51
C ALA A 28 17.59 -1.88 -10.08
N ALA A 29 17.13 -1.71 -8.85
CA ALA A 29 16.00 -2.46 -8.35
C ALA A 29 14.71 -1.88 -8.93
N VAL A 30 13.79 -2.78 -9.29
CA VAL A 30 12.47 -2.41 -9.78
C VAL A 30 11.48 -3.33 -9.09
N THR A 31 10.51 -2.74 -8.42
CA THR A 31 9.50 -3.53 -7.71
C THR A 31 8.13 -3.20 -8.29
N THR A 32 7.37 -4.24 -8.56
CA THR A 32 6.02 -4.10 -9.06
C THR A 32 5.04 -4.50 -7.97
N LEU A 33 4.05 -3.67 -7.73
CA LEU A 33 3.03 -3.93 -6.74
C LEU A 33 1.68 -4.04 -7.44
N SER A 34 0.83 -4.90 -6.92
CA SER A 34 -0.54 -5.00 -7.36
C SER A 34 -1.40 -4.49 -6.20
N ILE A 35 -2.01 -3.34 -6.37
CA ILE A 35 -2.73 -2.69 -5.30
C ILE A 35 -4.21 -2.68 -5.60
N ALA A 36 -5.00 -3.11 -4.64
CA ALA A 36 -6.44 -3.18 -4.77
C ALA A 36 -7.08 -2.00 -4.07
N THR A 37 -7.98 -1.33 -4.78
CA THR A 37 -8.85 -0.33 -4.17
C THR A 37 -10.27 -0.81 -4.40
N SER A 38 -11.11 -0.71 -3.39
CA SER A 38 -12.44 -1.25 -3.47
C SER A 38 -13.48 -0.21 -3.12
N ASP A 39 -14.58 -0.26 -3.86
CA ASP A 39 -15.74 0.55 -3.57
C ASP A 39 -16.88 -0.37 -3.27
N SER A 40 -17.70 -0.01 -2.33
CA SER A 40 -18.91 -0.76 -2.09
C SER A 40 -20.08 0.20 -2.00
N TRP A 41 -21.20 -0.24 -2.50
CA TRP A 41 -22.39 0.59 -2.50
C TRP A 41 -23.62 -0.30 -2.45
N LYS A 42 -24.75 0.32 -2.14
CA LYS A 42 -26.00 -0.42 -2.09
C LYS A 42 -26.72 -0.23 -3.40
N ASP A 43 -27.07 -1.34 -4.04
CA ASP A 43 -27.77 -1.28 -5.30
C ASP A 43 -29.24 -0.93 -5.04
N LYS A 44 -29.72 0.12 -5.67
CA LYS A 44 -31.07 0.58 -5.42
C LYS A 44 -32.11 -0.37 -5.95
N ASP A 45 -31.81 -1.07 -7.04
CA ASP A 45 -32.77 -1.96 -7.65
C ASP A 45 -32.94 -3.24 -6.86
N SER A 46 -31.86 -3.85 -6.41
CA SER A 46 -31.95 -5.12 -5.71
C SER A 46 -31.89 -4.95 -4.21
N GLY A 47 -31.47 -3.81 -3.72
CA GLY A 47 -31.28 -3.59 -2.29
C GLY A 47 -30.07 -4.32 -1.72
N MET A 48 -29.28 -4.92 -2.56
CA MET A 48 -28.12 -5.69 -2.10
C MET A 48 -26.87 -4.85 -2.15
N ASP A 49 -25.92 -5.20 -1.29
CA ASP A 49 -24.62 -4.53 -1.30
C ASP A 49 -23.81 -5.05 -2.45
N LYS A 50 -23.16 -4.16 -3.15
CA LYS A 50 -22.28 -4.51 -4.24
C LYS A 50 -20.89 -3.96 -3.99
N GLU A 51 -19.91 -4.66 -4.51
CA GLU A 51 -18.55 -4.29 -4.32
C GLU A 51 -17.79 -4.37 -5.63
N ARG A 52 -16.88 -3.47 -5.83
CA ARG A 52 -16.07 -3.45 -7.03
C ARG A 52 -14.63 -3.19 -6.63
N THR A 53 -13.73 -4.01 -7.11
CA THR A 53 -12.31 -3.87 -6.81
C THR A 53 -11.58 -3.49 -8.08
N GLU A 54 -10.76 -2.47 -7.96
CA GLU A 54 -9.92 -2.05 -9.06
C GLU A 54 -8.48 -2.41 -8.72
N TRP A 55 -7.80 -3.05 -9.66
CA TRP A 55 -6.42 -3.44 -9.45
C TRP A 55 -5.50 -2.49 -10.17
N HIS A 56 -4.50 -2.00 -9.45
CA HIS A 56 -3.57 -1.01 -9.99
C HIS A 56 -2.17 -1.59 -10.01
N ARG A 57 -1.50 -1.42 -11.12
CA ARG A 57 -0.12 -1.87 -11.25
C ARG A 57 0.79 -0.69 -10.94
N VAL A 58 1.60 -0.81 -9.92
CA VAL A 58 2.47 0.27 -9.47
C VAL A 58 3.91 -0.20 -9.58
N VAL A 59 4.74 0.63 -10.18
CA VAL A 59 6.15 0.31 -10.38
C VAL A 59 6.99 1.28 -9.57
N LEU A 60 7.93 0.73 -8.80
CA LEU A 60 8.83 1.53 -8.01
C LEU A 60 10.25 1.27 -8.48
N TRP A 61 11.08 2.30 -8.44
CA TRP A 61 12.44 2.20 -8.92
C TRP A 61 13.45 2.51 -7.83
N ARG A 62 14.57 1.83 -7.87
CA ARG A 62 15.74 2.11 -7.04
C ARG A 62 15.41 2.07 -5.56
N ARG A 63 15.59 3.17 -4.86
CA ARG A 63 15.40 3.14 -3.42
C ARG A 63 13.99 2.78 -3.00
N LEU A 64 12.99 3.33 -3.67
CA LEU A 64 11.61 2.98 -3.34
C LEU A 64 11.37 1.51 -3.60
N ALA A 65 11.97 0.96 -4.65
CA ALA A 65 11.81 -0.45 -4.95
C ALA A 65 12.40 -1.32 -3.84
N GLU A 66 13.54 -0.93 -3.34
CA GLU A 66 14.18 -1.68 -2.27
C GLU A 66 13.37 -1.63 -1.00
N ILE A 67 12.89 -0.45 -0.66
CA ILE A 67 12.08 -0.28 0.54
C ILE A 67 10.81 -1.11 0.45
N ALA A 68 10.13 -1.04 -0.69
CA ALA A 68 8.89 -1.79 -0.86
C ALA A 68 9.14 -3.28 -0.79
N GLY A 69 10.20 -3.75 -1.42
CA GLY A 69 10.50 -5.17 -1.41
C GLY A 69 10.87 -5.69 -0.04
N GLU A 70 11.41 -4.82 0.79
CA GLU A 70 11.86 -5.23 2.11
C GLU A 70 10.74 -5.21 3.14
N TYR A 71 9.86 -4.23 3.06
CA TYR A 71 8.89 -4.03 4.13
C TYR A 71 7.45 -4.40 3.79
N LEU A 72 7.11 -4.55 2.53
CA LEU A 72 5.74 -4.83 2.15
C LEU A 72 5.52 -6.31 1.88
N LYS A 73 4.29 -6.73 2.05
CA LYS A 73 3.91 -8.10 1.76
C LYS A 73 2.44 -8.10 1.40
N LYS A 74 1.94 -9.25 0.97
CA LYS A 74 0.54 -9.41 0.63
C LYS A 74 -0.31 -8.94 1.80
N GLY A 75 -1.29 -8.11 1.52
CA GLY A 75 -2.18 -7.59 2.53
C GLY A 75 -1.75 -6.27 3.13
N SER A 76 -0.52 -5.83 2.90
CA SER A 76 -0.05 -4.56 3.43
C SER A 76 -0.85 -3.41 2.87
N LYS A 77 -1.11 -2.42 3.69
CA LYS A 77 -1.81 -1.22 3.26
C LYS A 77 -0.81 -0.10 3.04
N VAL A 78 -0.93 0.57 1.92
CA VAL A 78 0.03 1.60 1.54
C VAL A 78 -0.64 2.80 0.91
N TYR A 79 0.04 3.93 1.03
CA TYR A 79 -0.29 5.14 0.31
C TYR A 79 0.76 5.30 -0.78
N ILE A 80 0.31 5.50 -2.01
CA ILE A 80 1.21 5.67 -3.16
C ILE A 80 0.89 6.99 -3.81
N GLU A 81 1.92 7.74 -4.12
CA GLU A 81 1.78 8.93 -4.92
C GLU A 81 2.71 8.81 -6.11
N GLY A 82 2.19 9.02 -7.30
CA GLY A 82 3.01 8.90 -8.50
C GLY A 82 2.34 9.50 -9.71
N GLN A 83 2.63 8.93 -10.85
CA GLN A 83 2.08 9.43 -12.10
C GLN A 83 1.81 8.26 -13.02
N LEU A 84 0.96 8.49 -14.00
CA LEU A 84 0.67 7.48 -15.01
C LEU A 84 1.75 7.50 -16.07
N GLN A 85 2.11 6.33 -16.53
CA GLN A 85 3.05 6.21 -17.62
C GLN A 85 2.63 5.02 -18.49
N THR A 86 2.55 5.23 -19.78
CA THR A 86 2.19 4.18 -20.71
C THR A 86 3.43 3.74 -21.45
N ARG A 87 3.68 2.42 -21.45
CA ARG A 87 4.77 1.83 -22.19
C ARG A 87 4.22 1.18 -23.42
N LYS A 88 4.98 1.27 -24.50
CA LYS A 88 4.67 0.61 -25.73
C LYS A 88 5.59 -0.57 -25.87
N TRP A 89 5.06 -1.72 -26.23
CA TRP A 89 5.89 -2.90 -26.44
C TRP A 89 5.28 -3.75 -27.53
N GLU A 90 6.08 -4.64 -28.08
CA GLU A 90 5.63 -5.47 -29.18
C GLU A 90 5.72 -6.93 -28.80
N GLN A 91 4.70 -7.67 -29.21
CA GLN A 91 4.66 -9.09 -28.98
C GLN A 91 4.06 -9.75 -30.21
N GLU A 92 4.82 -10.66 -30.82
CA GLU A 92 4.35 -11.38 -31.98
C GLU A 92 3.82 -10.47 -33.09
N GLY A 93 4.54 -9.41 -33.34
CA GLY A 93 4.19 -8.49 -34.40
C GLY A 93 3.07 -7.52 -34.08
N GLN A 94 2.54 -7.57 -32.87
CA GLN A 94 1.48 -6.67 -32.44
C GLN A 94 2.01 -5.64 -31.49
N THR A 95 1.59 -4.41 -31.67
CA THR A 95 1.96 -3.32 -30.76
C THR A 95 0.98 -3.31 -29.62
N ARG A 96 1.50 -3.30 -28.40
CA ARG A 96 0.68 -3.27 -27.21
C ARG A 96 1.11 -2.14 -26.31
N TYR A 97 0.17 -1.68 -25.51
CA TYR A 97 0.42 -0.60 -24.58
C TYR A 97 0.08 -1.05 -23.17
N THR A 98 0.89 -0.68 -22.22
CA THR A 98 0.63 -0.96 -20.81
C THR A 98 0.73 0.33 -20.04
N THR A 99 -0.33 0.67 -19.30
CA THR A 99 -0.33 1.87 -18.49
C THR A 99 -0.06 1.46 -17.06
N GLU A 100 0.93 2.08 -16.46
CA GLU A 100 1.36 1.77 -15.11
C GLU A 100 1.43 3.05 -14.31
N ILE A 101 1.48 2.89 -13.00
CA ILE A 101 1.69 4.02 -12.11
C ILE A 101 3.14 3.96 -11.65
N ILE A 102 3.89 5.02 -11.93
CA ILE A 102 5.26 5.10 -11.48
C ILE A 102 5.27 5.85 -10.16
N ALA A 103 5.63 5.17 -9.09
CA ALA A 103 5.56 5.75 -7.76
C ALA A 103 6.69 6.74 -7.55
N ARG A 104 6.37 7.83 -6.90
CA ARG A 104 7.37 8.80 -6.49
C ARG A 104 7.52 8.79 -4.98
N ASP A 105 6.48 8.41 -4.28
CA ASP A 105 6.48 8.41 -2.83
C ASP A 105 5.62 7.29 -2.34
N ILE A 106 5.97 6.72 -1.21
CA ILE A 106 5.24 5.61 -0.64
C ILE A 106 5.23 5.76 0.87
N GLN A 107 4.10 5.47 1.48
CA GLN A 107 4.00 5.46 2.92
C GLN A 107 3.27 4.21 3.36
N PHE A 108 3.75 3.61 4.43
CA PHE A 108 3.18 2.38 4.94
C PHE A 108 2.09 2.73 5.93
N LEU A 109 0.90 2.21 5.69
CA LEU A 109 -0.26 2.55 6.49
C LEU A 109 -0.77 1.38 7.32
N ASP A 110 -0.01 0.29 7.37
CA ASP A 110 -0.41 -0.83 8.17
C ASP A 110 -0.52 -0.41 9.62
N SER A 111 -1.47 -1.01 10.30
CA SER A 111 -1.64 -0.74 11.70
C SER A 111 -0.46 -1.30 12.47
N ARG A 112 0.34 -0.43 12.98
CA ARG A 112 1.45 -0.89 13.78
C ARG A 112 0.97 -1.47 15.08
N GLY A 113 -0.16 -0.98 15.54
CA GLY A 113 -0.71 -1.51 16.74
C GLY A 113 -1.02 -2.96 16.64
N SER A 114 -1.60 -3.37 15.53
CA SER A 114 -1.92 -4.77 15.41
C SER A 114 -0.66 -5.61 15.30
N ALA A 115 0.34 -5.12 14.61
CA ALA A 115 1.57 -5.86 14.48
C ALA A 115 2.27 -5.93 15.82
N ASN A 116 2.27 -4.82 16.53
CA ASN A 116 2.94 -4.82 17.76
C ASN A 116 2.20 -5.56 18.82
N THR A 117 0.92 -5.58 18.72
CA THR A 117 0.15 -6.28 19.70
C THR A 117 0.59 -7.69 19.82
N SER A 118 0.89 -8.30 18.72
CA SER A 118 1.32 -9.65 18.82
C SER A 118 2.60 -9.74 19.63
N SER A 119 3.42 -8.80 19.47
CA SER A 119 4.64 -8.89 20.20
C SER A 119 4.42 -8.57 21.62
N GLN A 120 3.52 -7.73 21.91
CA GLN A 120 3.37 -7.42 23.20
C GLN A 120 2.63 -8.26 23.91
N GLU A 121 2.24 -8.81 23.44
CA GLU A 121 1.53 -9.49 24.12
C GLU A 121 2.11 -9.97 25.03
N GLY A 122 2.62 -9.99 24.76
CA GLY A 122 2.98 -10.59 25.62
C GLY A 122 3.23 -9.83 26.73
N ALA A 123 3.38 -9.44 26.82
CA ALA A 123 3.60 -8.86 27.73
C ALA A 123 2.77 -8.42 28.58
N GLY A 124 2.64 -8.67 28.37
CA GLY A 124 2.01 -8.42 29.03
C GLY A 124 1.99 -8.30 29.93
N LYS A 125 2.00 -8.48 30.12
CA LYS A 125 1.73 -8.27 30.88
C LYS A 125 1.72 -7.92 31.72
N SER A 126 1.82 -8.01 31.80
CA SER A 126 1.58 -7.63 32.60
C SER A 126 1.42 -7.20 33.38
N GLU A 127 1.40 -7.21 33.47
CA GLU A 127 0.96 -6.77 34.22
C GLU A 127 0.78 -6.20 34.86
N GLU A 128 0.96 -6.30 35.05
CA GLU A 128 0.57 -5.78 35.70
C GLU A 128 0.34 -5.04 36.06
N PRO A 129 0.35 -5.09 36.19
CA PRO A 129 -0.14 -4.34 36.54
C PRO A 129 -0.48 -3.51 36.78
N ALA A 130 -0.61 -3.68 36.72
CA ALA A 130 -1.18 -2.91 36.89
C ALA A 130 -1.51 -2.15 37.33
N THR A 131 -1.49 -2.31 37.54
CA THR A 131 -2.01 -1.56 37.98
C THR A 131 -2.21 -0.58 38.15
N ASP A 132 -2.18 -0.56 38.20
CA ASP A 132 -2.65 0.44 38.37
C ASP A 132 -2.86 1.31 37.97
N VAL A 133 -2.73 1.36 37.68
CA VAL A 133 -3.16 2.21 37.27
C VAL A 133 -3.58 2.83 36.87
N PRO A 134 -3.68 2.82 37.18
CA PRO A 134 -4.37 3.49 36.74
C PRO A 134 -4.49 4.33 36.35
N ASP A 135 -4.46 4.20 36.49
CA ASP A 135 -4.86 5.02 36.07
C ASP A 135 -4.78 5.60 35.37
N SER A 136 -4.61 5.53 35.46
CA SER A 136 -4.83 6.17 34.76
C SER A 136 -4.82 6.54 33.87
N GLY A 137 -4.70 6.53 33.87
CA GLY A 137 -5.08 6.85 33.04
C GLY A 137 -4.78 7.08 32.12
N ILE A 138 -4.70 7.04 32.14
CA ILE A 138 -4.73 7.33 31.25
C ILE A 138 -4.76 7.42 30.37
N ASP A 139 -4.77 7.21 30.41
CA ASP A 139 -5.06 7.29 29.52
C ASP A 139 -5.26 7.54 28.68
N ASP A 140 -5.34 7.50 28.81
CA ASP A 140 -5.80 7.82 28.03
C ASP A 140 -5.63 8.31 27.23
N ASP A 141 -5.44 8.37 27.38
CA ASP A 141 -5.44 8.90 26.59
C ASP A 141 -5.02 8.95 25.70
N ASP A 142 -4.76 8.54 25.87
CA ASP A 142 -4.49 8.53 25.04
C ASP A 142 -4.68 8.47 24.07
N ILE A 143 -5.09 8.44 24.02
CA ILE A 143 -5.47 8.41 23.12
C ILE A 143 -5.51 8.95 22.21
N PRO A 144 -5.47 9.14 22.04
CA PRO A 144 -5.63 9.58 21.03
C PRO A 144 -5.63 9.67 20.08
N PHE A 145 -5.95 9.63 19.87
CA PHE A 145 -6.25 9.69 18.85
C PHE A 145 -6.37 9.80 18.30
#